data_1de82d50873595fbd97f5f42b1ae4016
#
_entry.id   1de82d50873595fbd97f5f42b1ae4016
#
_cell.length_a   1.000
_cell.length_b   1.000
_cell.length_c   1.000
_cell.angle_alpha   90.00
_cell.angle_beta   90.00
_cell.angle_gamma   90.00
#
_symmetry.space_group_name_H-M   'P 1'
#
loop_
_entity.id
_entity.type
_entity.pdbx_description
1 polymer ?
#
loop_
_entity_poly.entity_id
_entity_poly.type
_entity_poly.pdbx_seq_one_letter_code
_entity_poly.pdbx_strand_id
1 'polypeptide(L)'
;AKTPKLISLNAQTGTTYTLVLGDADKLVEMNNAAANTLTVPPNSSVAFSTGTQIIVVQKGAGTTTIAAGSGVTLLSKDSALGIGGQYGAATCIKIATDTWYVIGDLA
;
A
#
# COMPACT_ATOMS: atom_id res chain seq x y z
N ALA A 1 -25.09 13.98 -16.90
CA ALA A 1 -24.47 14.26 -15.59
C ALA A 1 -23.38 13.23 -15.33
N LYS A 2 -22.29 13.67 -14.67
CA LYS A 2 -21.21 12.76 -14.29
C LYS A 2 -21.51 12.10 -12.97
N THR A 3 -21.34 10.77 -12.91
CA THR A 3 -21.37 10.05 -11.64
C THR A 3 -20.03 10.27 -10.94
N PRO A 4 -20.01 10.67 -9.66
CA PRO A 4 -18.74 10.79 -8.92
C PRO A 4 -18.00 9.46 -8.89
N LYS A 5 -16.68 9.50 -9.07
CA LYS A 5 -15.85 8.33 -8.88
C LYS A 5 -15.57 8.19 -7.39
N LEU A 6 -16.09 7.13 -6.79
CA LEU A 6 -15.89 6.83 -5.39
C LEU A 6 -14.71 5.88 -5.22
N ILE A 7 -13.92 6.08 -4.17
CA ILE A 7 -12.86 5.15 -3.82
C ILE A 7 -13.46 3.98 -3.04
N SER A 8 -13.04 2.76 -3.40
CA SER A 8 -13.43 1.55 -2.67
C SER A 8 -12.48 1.33 -1.51
N LEU A 9 -13.01 0.86 -0.38
CA LEU A 9 -12.23 0.59 0.82
C LEU A 9 -12.01 -0.91 0.97
N ASN A 10 -10.79 -1.29 1.37
CA ASN A 10 -10.44 -2.65 1.73
C ASN A 10 -9.94 -2.65 3.17
N ALA A 11 -10.77 -3.09 4.11
CA ALA A 11 -10.45 -3.10 5.53
C ALA A 11 -9.75 -4.42 5.89
N GLN A 12 -8.54 -4.32 6.40
CA GLN A 12 -7.74 -5.46 6.85
C GLN A 12 -7.45 -5.35 8.35
N THR A 13 -7.62 -6.44 9.08
CA THR A 13 -7.45 -6.47 10.53
C THR A 13 -6.32 -7.39 11.00
N GLY A 14 -5.65 -8.08 10.10
CA GLY A 14 -4.52 -8.96 10.43
C GLY A 14 -3.21 -8.20 10.57
N THR A 15 -2.15 -8.94 10.88
CA THR A 15 -0.80 -8.38 11.00
C THR A 15 -0.03 -8.44 9.67
N THR A 16 -0.54 -9.13 8.67
CA THR A 16 0.05 -9.19 7.33
C THR A 16 -1.04 -9.14 6.28
N TYR A 17 -0.75 -8.46 5.18
CA TYR A 17 -1.62 -8.44 4.01
C TYR A 17 -0.78 -8.30 2.75
N THR A 18 -1.06 -9.10 1.75
CA THR A 18 -0.43 -8.99 0.43
C THR A 18 -1.46 -8.46 -0.55
N LEU A 19 -1.11 -7.41 -1.29
CA LEU A 19 -2.02 -6.81 -2.27
C LEU A 19 -2.49 -7.86 -3.29
N VAL A 20 -3.76 -7.76 -3.69
CA VAL A 20 -4.35 -8.54 -4.78
C VAL A 20 -4.73 -7.61 -5.92
N LEU A 21 -4.96 -8.17 -7.11
CA LEU A 21 -5.23 -7.35 -8.30
C LEU A 21 -6.44 -6.42 -8.12
N GLY A 22 -7.43 -6.86 -7.38
CA GLY A 22 -8.62 -6.05 -7.09
C GLY A 22 -8.36 -4.83 -6.22
N ASP A 23 -7.18 -4.68 -5.63
CA ASP A 23 -6.82 -3.52 -4.80
C ASP A 23 -6.43 -2.29 -5.64
N ALA A 24 -6.29 -2.45 -6.95
CA ALA A 24 -5.98 -1.32 -7.82
C ALA A 24 -6.99 -0.18 -7.61
N ASP A 25 -6.49 1.04 -7.43
CA ASP A 25 -7.28 2.25 -7.18
C ASP A 25 -8.12 2.21 -5.89
N LYS A 26 -7.80 1.32 -4.95
CA LYS A 26 -8.48 1.23 -3.65
C LYS A 26 -7.68 1.90 -2.54
N LEU A 27 -8.37 2.13 -1.42
CA LEU A 27 -7.74 2.49 -0.16
C LEU A 27 -7.75 1.26 0.74
N VAL A 28 -6.57 0.79 1.12
CA VAL A 28 -6.41 -0.35 2.03
C VAL A 28 -6.22 0.19 3.44
N GLU A 29 -7.09 -0.20 4.36
CA GLU A 29 -6.99 0.18 5.76
C GLU A 29 -6.38 -0.97 6.55
N MET A 30 -5.24 -0.71 7.20
CA MET A 30 -4.59 -1.68 8.09
C MET A 30 -4.94 -1.32 9.53
N ASN A 31 -5.79 -2.14 10.16
CA ASN A 31 -6.30 -1.87 11.49
C ASN A 31 -5.89 -2.94 12.47
N ASN A 32 -4.74 -2.77 13.11
CA ASN A 32 -4.25 -3.69 14.13
C ASN A 32 -3.46 -2.90 15.18
N ALA A 33 -3.62 -3.25 16.44
CA ALA A 33 -2.87 -2.63 17.53
C ALA A 33 -1.40 -3.08 17.56
N ALA A 34 -1.09 -4.23 16.96
CA ALA A 34 0.28 -4.71 16.82
C ALA A 34 0.88 -4.24 15.50
N ALA A 35 2.19 -4.22 15.42
CA ALA A 35 2.90 -3.92 14.18
C ALA A 35 2.41 -4.83 13.06
N ASN A 36 2.18 -4.26 11.87
CA ASN A 36 1.62 -4.99 10.75
C ASN A 36 2.35 -4.62 9.45
N THR A 37 2.23 -5.49 8.46
CA THR A 37 2.97 -5.37 7.20
C THR A 37 2.03 -5.54 6.02
N LEU A 38 2.13 -4.61 5.07
CA LEU A 38 1.48 -4.73 3.76
C LEU A 38 2.56 -5.01 2.73
N THR A 39 2.45 -6.12 2.03
CA THR A 39 3.44 -6.54 1.02
C THR A 39 2.97 -6.20 -0.38
N VAL A 40 3.84 -5.57 -1.16
CA VAL A 40 3.62 -5.32 -2.59
C VAL A 40 4.16 -6.53 -3.36
N PRO A 41 3.29 -7.33 -4.02
CA PRO A 41 3.72 -8.56 -4.67
C PRO A 41 4.45 -8.30 -5.99
N PRO A 42 5.31 -9.25 -6.44
CA PRO A 42 5.95 -9.12 -7.73
C PRO A 42 4.95 -9.28 -8.88
N ASN A 43 5.31 -8.73 -10.04
CA ASN A 43 4.46 -8.79 -11.24
C ASN A 43 4.15 -10.23 -11.67
N SER A 44 5.04 -11.16 -11.40
CA SER A 44 4.82 -12.59 -11.69
C SER A 44 3.67 -13.20 -10.87
N SER A 45 3.34 -12.63 -9.72
CA SER A 45 2.22 -13.08 -8.87
C SER A 45 0.97 -12.26 -9.10
N VAL A 46 1.10 -10.92 -9.16
CA VAL A 46 -0.01 -9.99 -9.39
C VAL A 46 0.44 -8.93 -10.38
N ALA A 47 -0.08 -9.00 -11.60
CA ALA A 47 0.34 -8.12 -12.70
C ALA A 47 -0.49 -6.83 -12.72
N PHE A 48 -0.21 -5.92 -11.80
CA PHE A 48 -0.80 -4.58 -11.85
C PHE A 48 -0.31 -3.84 -13.10
N SER A 49 -1.17 -3.02 -13.68
CA SER A 49 -0.77 -2.14 -14.78
C SER A 49 0.14 -1.02 -14.27
N THR A 50 1.07 -0.60 -15.10
CA THR A 50 1.88 0.59 -14.81
C THR A 50 0.96 1.80 -14.65
N GLY A 51 1.18 2.59 -13.61
CA GLY A 51 0.30 3.71 -13.25
C GLY A 51 -0.74 3.35 -12.19
N THR A 52 -0.85 2.08 -11.80
CA THR A 52 -1.73 1.68 -10.70
C THR A 52 -1.33 2.38 -9.41
N GLN A 53 -2.31 2.94 -8.72
CA GLN A 53 -2.10 3.57 -7.42
C GLN A 53 -2.97 2.88 -6.36
N ILE A 54 -2.41 2.73 -5.17
CA ILE A 54 -3.08 2.12 -4.02
C ILE A 54 -2.73 2.95 -2.80
N ILE A 55 -3.75 3.42 -2.07
CA ILE A 55 -3.54 4.18 -0.85
C ILE A 55 -3.57 3.21 0.33
N VAL A 56 -2.61 3.35 1.24
CA VAL A 56 -2.52 2.52 2.45
C VAL A 56 -2.65 3.44 3.66
N VAL A 57 -3.59 3.15 4.56
CA VAL A 57 -3.80 3.90 5.79
C VAL A 57 -3.54 3.02 6.99
N GLN A 58 -2.77 3.55 7.95
CA GLN A 58 -2.63 2.93 9.26
C GLN A 58 -3.82 3.34 10.11
N LYS A 59 -4.86 2.53 10.14
CA LYS A 59 -6.07 2.82 10.92
C LYS A 59 -5.90 2.48 12.40
N GLY A 60 -5.12 1.45 12.71
CA GLY A 60 -4.86 1.02 14.08
C GLY A 60 -3.64 1.69 14.70
N ALA A 61 -3.40 1.40 15.97
CA ALA A 61 -2.26 1.95 16.71
C ALA A 61 -0.93 1.32 16.33
N GLY A 62 -0.92 0.10 15.80
CA GLY A 62 0.30 -0.59 15.40
C GLY A 62 0.87 -0.04 14.10
N THR A 63 2.18 0.15 14.06
CA THR A 63 2.85 0.69 12.86
C THR A 63 2.64 -0.22 11.66
N THR A 64 2.15 0.36 10.57
CA THR A 64 2.04 -0.33 9.27
C THR A 64 3.32 -0.07 8.48
N THR A 65 3.97 -1.14 8.03
CA THR A 65 5.16 -1.06 7.18
C THR A 65 4.83 -1.63 5.81
N ILE A 66 5.24 -0.92 4.75
CA ILE A 66 5.08 -1.40 3.38
C ILE A 66 6.34 -2.19 3.03
N ALA A 67 6.16 -3.43 2.59
CA ALA A 67 7.27 -4.33 2.30
C ALA A 67 7.28 -4.75 0.83
N ALA A 68 8.48 -4.91 0.29
CA ALA A 68 8.66 -5.40 -1.07
C ALA A 68 8.57 -6.93 -1.09
N GLY A 69 7.75 -7.45 -1.99
CA GLY A 69 7.78 -8.88 -2.33
C GLY A 69 9.07 -9.24 -3.06
N SER A 70 9.25 -10.53 -3.35
CA SER A 70 10.46 -11.01 -4.01
C SER A 70 10.69 -10.31 -5.35
N GLY A 71 11.83 -9.67 -5.52
CA GLY A 71 12.19 -8.97 -6.76
C GLY A 71 11.57 -7.61 -6.95
N VAL A 72 10.77 -7.12 -5.99
CA VAL A 72 10.12 -5.80 -6.07
C VAL A 72 11.05 -4.73 -5.50
N THR A 73 11.12 -3.60 -6.19
CA THR A 73 11.83 -2.41 -5.72
C THR A 73 10.81 -1.35 -5.31
N LEU A 74 10.91 -0.90 -4.05
CA LEU A 74 10.11 0.20 -3.53
C LEU A 74 11.01 1.42 -3.35
N LEU A 75 10.65 2.51 -4.02
CA LEU A 75 11.40 3.76 -3.98
C LEU A 75 10.67 4.74 -3.09
N SER A 76 11.28 5.11 -1.98
CA SER A 76 10.73 6.06 -1.02
C SER A 76 11.80 7.04 -0.56
N LYS A 77 11.37 8.20 -0.06
CA LYS A 77 12.31 9.19 0.48
C LYS A 77 13.01 8.59 1.70
N ASP A 78 14.35 8.69 1.70
CA ASP A 78 15.21 8.18 2.79
C ASP A 78 15.02 6.67 3.04
N SER A 79 14.53 5.94 2.05
CA SER A 79 14.20 4.51 2.16
C SER A 79 13.18 4.20 3.27
N ALA A 80 12.41 5.19 3.70
CA ALA A 80 11.40 5.02 4.74
C ALA A 80 10.16 4.32 4.16
N LEU A 81 9.73 3.24 4.81
CA LEU A 81 8.58 2.44 4.37
C LEU A 81 7.56 2.21 5.48
N GLY A 82 7.81 2.70 6.67
CA GLY A 82 6.85 2.66 7.78
C GLY A 82 5.97 3.91 7.78
N ILE A 83 4.66 3.74 8.02
CA ILE A 83 3.77 4.88 8.19
C ILE A 83 4.05 5.52 9.56
N GLY A 84 4.11 6.85 9.60
CA GLY A 84 4.61 7.60 10.75
C GLY A 84 3.70 7.63 11.97
N GLY A 85 2.48 7.13 11.88
CA GLY A 85 1.55 7.09 13.01
C GLY A 85 0.13 6.73 12.60
N GLN A 86 -0.72 6.59 13.60
CA GLN A 86 -2.12 6.27 13.39
C GLN A 86 -2.80 7.34 12.53
N TYR A 87 -3.62 6.90 11.57
CA TYR A 87 -4.30 7.72 10.56
C TYR A 87 -3.37 8.34 9.52
N GLY A 88 -2.07 8.06 9.58
CA GLY A 88 -1.15 8.38 8.50
C GLY A 88 -1.40 7.48 7.29
N ALA A 89 -0.98 7.95 6.13
CA ALA A 89 -1.21 7.23 4.87
C ALA A 89 -0.01 7.33 3.94
N ALA A 90 0.11 6.34 3.07
CA ALA A 90 1.07 6.35 1.97
C ALA A 90 0.40 5.88 0.70
N THR A 91 0.88 6.34 -0.44
CA THR A 91 0.40 5.91 -1.75
C THR A 91 1.49 5.13 -2.45
N CYS A 92 1.13 3.93 -2.93
CA CYS A 92 2.01 3.10 -3.75
C CYS A 92 1.62 3.30 -5.21
N ILE A 93 2.58 3.70 -6.05
CA ILE A 93 2.34 3.93 -7.48
C ILE A 93 3.31 3.08 -8.29
N LYS A 94 2.77 2.21 -9.14
CA LYS A 94 3.60 1.37 -10.02
C LYS A 94 4.11 2.19 -11.19
N ILE A 95 5.43 2.29 -11.31
CA ILE A 95 6.09 3.09 -12.36
C ILE A 95 6.72 2.24 -13.45
N ALA A 96 7.00 0.97 -13.16
CA ALA A 96 7.57 0.02 -14.11
C ALA A 96 7.34 -1.40 -13.57
N THR A 97 7.70 -2.43 -14.35
CA THR A 97 7.64 -3.81 -13.87
C THR A 97 8.46 -3.95 -12.59
N ASP A 98 7.84 -4.47 -11.55
CA ASP A 98 8.44 -4.68 -10.21
C ASP A 98 9.08 -3.44 -9.59
N THR A 99 8.65 -2.24 -9.99
CA THR A 99 9.16 -0.99 -9.43
C THR A 99 8.00 -0.06 -9.08
N TRP A 100 8.00 0.42 -7.83
CA TRP A 100 6.93 1.26 -7.29
C TRP A 100 7.51 2.45 -6.55
N TYR A 101 6.84 3.60 -6.64
CA TYR A 101 7.04 4.68 -5.66
C TYR A 101 6.19 4.43 -4.44
N VAL A 102 6.71 4.77 -3.27
CA VAL A 102 5.95 4.82 -2.02
C VAL A 102 6.11 6.23 -1.45
N ILE A 103 5.03 6.99 -1.41
CA ILE A 103 5.04 8.40 -1.01
C ILE A 103 3.96 8.65 0.03
N GLY A 104 4.24 9.55 0.96
CA GLY A 104 3.26 9.93 2.00
C GLY A 104 3.91 10.17 3.36
N ASP A 105 3.14 9.87 4.41
CA ASP A 105 3.57 10.06 5.81
C ASP A 105 4.47 8.90 6.26
N LEU A 106 5.69 8.88 5.74
CA LEU A 106 6.65 7.80 6.00
C LEU A 106 7.72 8.25 7.00
N ALA A 107 8.09 7.33 7.87
CA ALA A 107 9.12 7.57 8.87
C ALA A 107 10.11 6.40 8.97
#